data_fb26841a38e3b66b932c478e2e4c67e4
#
_entry.id   fb26841a38e3b66b932c478e2e4c67e4
#
_cell.length_a   1.000
_cell.length_b   1.000
_cell.length_c   1.000
_cell.angle_alpha   90.00
_cell.angle_beta   90.00
_cell.angle_gamma   90.00
#
_symmetry.space_group_name_H-M   'P 1'
#
loop_
_entity.id
_entity.type
_entity.pdbx_description
1 polymer ?
#
loop_
_entity_poly.entity_id
_entity_poly.type
_entity_poly.pdbx_seq_one_letter_code
_entity_poly.pdbx_strand_id
1 'polypeptide(L)'
;MTSVAKPSLDRITKALAVAGAFVAFGCGESNPVPSSSAGRVWVHQGEAQGTTYTVKYVSQDSVSQTAFEACLEEVDVEMNAWRPSSTLSQFNGSTEVGTAFSFADSAGVWEDVWRISEEVHRLSGGAFDVTVGPLMKLWGFRMERRDVVTPTMVDSVRQFAHFAGDVIRFVPKSRAGGAALSKSDPRTELDFNAVAQGYTVDAMAQVLLDRGVTNMMVELGGEVKCLGLNQHSQPWRIAIDRPQEEGRTLQAVLPVADMSICTSGNYRKVSVVNGQRFSHTLDPRTGAPVTHGLLSATVLAPEAAYADAFATACMVLGPEAGQRWIAQMQAQGEEVEALFIMDGAGEAFTYWATPSLEAQLEWLEPLDKYDPTLVE
;
A
#
# COMPACT_ATOMS: atom_id res chain seq x y z
N MET A 1 28.32 -27.29 5.69
CA MET A 1 27.22 -27.13 6.65
C MET A 1 27.54 -25.92 7.50
N THR A 2 27.18 -24.74 7.03
CA THR A 2 27.33 -23.47 7.76
C THR A 2 25.96 -22.83 7.80
N SER A 3 25.40 -22.79 9.00
CA SER A 3 24.12 -22.18 9.35
C SER A 3 24.19 -20.68 9.09
N VAL A 4 23.37 -20.19 8.18
CA VAL A 4 23.12 -18.75 8.00
C VAL A 4 22.04 -18.36 9.00
N ALA A 5 22.39 -17.53 9.97
CA ALA A 5 21.49 -16.99 10.97
C ALA A 5 20.51 -15.99 10.32
N LYS A 6 19.22 -16.15 10.62
CA LYS A 6 18.17 -15.17 10.33
C LYS A 6 18.46 -13.87 11.10
N PRO A 7 18.33 -12.68 10.49
CA PRO A 7 18.29 -11.45 11.25
C PRO A 7 16.95 -11.37 11.99
N SER A 8 16.99 -11.25 13.31
CA SER A 8 15.83 -11.14 14.18
C SER A 8 15.23 -9.73 14.12
N LEU A 9 13.92 -9.66 14.10
CA LEU A 9 13.04 -8.48 14.29
C LEU A 9 13.16 -7.86 15.71
N ASP A 10 14.36 -7.72 16.26
CA ASP A 10 14.60 -7.35 17.66
C ASP A 10 14.97 -5.88 17.85
N ARG A 11 14.22 -4.94 17.29
CA ARG A 11 14.45 -3.52 17.58
C ARG A 11 13.25 -2.70 18.08
N ILE A 12 12.07 -3.28 18.25
CA ILE A 12 10.89 -2.52 18.73
C ILE A 12 10.37 -2.99 20.11
N THR A 13 10.90 -4.06 20.70
CA THR A 13 10.40 -4.57 21.99
C THR A 13 11.39 -4.34 23.13
N LYS A 14 11.71 -3.09 23.46
CA LYS A 14 12.38 -2.75 24.73
C LYS A 14 11.87 -1.42 25.27
N ALA A 15 10.68 -1.42 25.82
CA ALA A 15 10.29 -0.49 26.89
C ALA A 15 8.92 -0.88 27.46
N LEU A 16 8.85 -1.88 28.30
CA LEU A 16 7.80 -2.02 29.33
C LEU A 16 8.07 -3.22 30.21
N ALA A 17 8.92 -2.99 31.19
CA ALA A 17 8.95 -3.80 32.40
C ALA A 17 9.61 -2.99 33.52
N VAL A 18 8.83 -2.42 34.44
CA VAL A 18 9.23 -2.23 35.84
C VAL A 18 8.01 -2.03 36.74
N ALA A 19 7.90 -2.94 37.67
CA ALA A 19 7.59 -2.85 39.07
C ALA A 19 6.13 -2.70 39.51
N GLY A 20 5.61 -3.81 40.00
CA GLY A 20 4.55 -3.84 41.00
C GLY A 20 5.05 -3.34 42.37
N ALA A 21 4.26 -2.50 43.01
CA ALA A 21 4.35 -2.22 44.43
C ALA A 21 2.96 -2.30 45.06
N PHE A 22 2.81 -3.24 45.97
CA PHE A 22 1.67 -3.31 46.90
C PHE A 22 1.68 -2.09 47.83
N VAL A 23 0.55 -1.41 47.96
CA VAL A 23 0.31 -0.54 49.11
C VAL A 23 -1.11 -0.72 49.63
N ALA A 24 -1.18 -0.77 50.94
CA ALA A 24 -2.29 -1.10 51.80
C ALA A 24 -3.41 -0.06 51.82
N PHE A 25 -4.60 -0.54 52.19
CA PHE A 25 -5.81 0.23 52.47
C PHE A 25 -5.60 1.32 53.51
N GLY A 26 -5.97 2.55 53.15
CA GLY A 26 -6.23 3.64 54.06
C GLY A 26 -7.49 4.38 53.59
N CYS A 27 -8.55 4.40 54.42
CA CYS A 27 -9.72 5.25 54.23
C CYS A 27 -9.30 6.73 54.37
N GLY A 28 -9.59 7.55 53.38
CA GLY A 28 -9.35 8.98 53.42
C GLY A 28 -9.82 9.69 52.16
N GLU A 29 -10.82 10.53 52.33
CA GLU A 29 -11.27 11.64 51.50
C GLU A 29 -11.15 11.51 49.97
N SER A 30 -12.30 11.54 49.30
CA SER A 30 -12.45 11.65 47.86
C SER A 30 -11.88 12.97 47.35
N ASN A 31 -10.59 12.94 47.00
CA ASN A 31 -10.05 13.94 46.08
C ASN A 31 -10.68 13.72 44.71
N PRO A 32 -11.16 14.76 44.01
CA PRO A 32 -11.62 14.63 42.64
C PRO A 32 -10.48 14.07 41.80
N VAL A 33 -10.70 12.92 41.20
CA VAL A 33 -9.83 12.37 40.16
C VAL A 33 -9.62 13.51 39.16
N PRO A 34 -8.38 13.91 38.83
CA PRO A 34 -8.19 14.90 37.80
C PRO A 34 -8.81 14.33 36.51
N SER A 35 -9.77 15.06 35.97
CA SER A 35 -10.35 14.75 34.66
C SER A 35 -9.18 14.52 33.71
N SER A 36 -9.05 13.31 33.18
CA SER A 36 -8.10 13.05 32.08
C SER A 36 -8.37 14.15 31.05
N SER A 37 -7.40 15.02 30.82
CA SER A 37 -7.51 16.03 29.78
C SER A 37 -7.57 15.26 28.44
N ALA A 38 -8.80 14.99 28.01
CA ALA A 38 -9.02 14.41 26.71
C ALA A 38 -8.34 15.33 25.69
N GLY A 39 -7.41 14.78 24.91
CA GLY A 39 -6.71 15.56 23.91
C GLY A 39 -7.71 16.19 22.93
N ARG A 40 -7.32 17.29 22.31
CA ARG A 40 -8.10 17.96 21.28
C ARG A 40 -7.95 17.20 19.96
N VAL A 41 -9.04 17.17 19.16
CA VAL A 41 -8.98 16.67 17.79
C VAL A 41 -8.40 17.74 16.86
N TRP A 42 -7.42 17.35 16.08
CA TRP A 42 -6.81 18.16 15.04
C TRP A 42 -7.06 17.49 13.68
N VAL A 43 -7.30 18.31 12.66
CA VAL A 43 -7.53 17.84 11.29
C VAL A 43 -6.75 18.72 10.33
N HIS A 44 -5.94 18.11 9.48
CA HIS A 44 -5.26 18.75 8.35
C HIS A 44 -5.71 18.07 7.07
N GLN A 45 -5.92 18.86 6.02
CA GLN A 45 -6.35 18.37 4.70
C GLN A 45 -5.64 19.15 3.62
N GLY A 46 -5.43 18.51 2.48
CA GLY A 46 -4.81 19.14 1.32
C GLY A 46 -4.85 18.21 0.11
N GLU A 47 -4.12 18.62 -0.93
CA GLU A 47 -3.95 17.86 -2.17
C GLU A 47 -2.49 17.43 -2.31
N ALA A 48 -2.25 16.17 -2.66
CA ALA A 48 -0.94 15.61 -2.93
C ALA A 48 -1.05 14.38 -3.85
N GLN A 49 -0.02 14.08 -4.61
CA GLN A 49 0.09 12.87 -5.45
C GLN A 49 -1.14 12.63 -6.36
N GLY A 50 -1.73 13.72 -6.86
CA GLY A 50 -2.89 13.68 -7.76
C GLY A 50 -4.22 13.34 -7.07
N THR A 51 -4.28 13.38 -5.74
CA THR A 51 -5.46 13.11 -4.91
C THR A 51 -5.50 14.04 -3.70
N THR A 52 -6.36 13.74 -2.72
CA THR A 52 -6.46 14.47 -1.45
C THR A 52 -5.86 13.65 -0.31
N TYR A 53 -5.43 14.35 0.75
CA TYR A 53 -5.05 13.72 2.01
C TYR A 53 -5.84 14.29 3.20
N THR A 54 -5.99 13.48 4.23
CA THR A 54 -6.56 13.86 5.52
C THR A 54 -5.72 13.28 6.65
N VAL A 55 -5.23 14.14 7.54
CA VAL A 55 -4.55 13.77 8.79
C VAL A 55 -5.42 14.17 9.95
N LYS A 56 -5.92 13.20 10.73
CA LYS A 56 -6.77 13.42 11.90
C LYS A 56 -6.16 12.74 13.12
N TYR A 57 -5.98 13.47 14.21
CA TYR A 57 -5.34 12.93 15.41
C TYR A 57 -5.84 13.60 16.69
N VAL A 58 -5.58 12.94 17.82
CA VAL A 58 -5.93 13.41 19.16
C VAL A 58 -4.65 13.75 19.91
N SER A 59 -4.45 15.03 20.25
CA SER A 59 -3.27 15.52 20.95
C SER A 59 -3.59 16.78 21.74
N GLN A 60 -2.73 17.14 22.70
CA GLN A 60 -2.80 18.44 23.38
C GLN A 60 -2.42 19.58 22.44
N ASP A 61 -1.33 19.40 21.69
CA ASP A 61 -0.77 20.39 20.79
C ASP A 61 -1.00 20.01 19.33
N SER A 62 -1.08 21.04 18.46
CA SER A 62 -1.18 20.82 17.01
C SER A 62 0.21 20.61 16.40
N VAL A 63 0.29 19.73 15.46
CA VAL A 63 1.42 19.62 14.52
C VAL A 63 1.17 20.59 13.37
N SER A 64 2.19 21.32 12.94
CA SER A 64 2.06 22.23 11.81
C SER A 64 1.73 21.46 10.52
N GLN A 65 0.81 21.98 9.70
CA GLN A 65 0.52 21.45 8.38
C GLN A 65 1.77 21.38 7.49
N THR A 66 2.68 22.35 7.62
CA THR A 66 3.94 22.37 6.87
C THR A 66 4.85 21.16 7.16
N ALA A 67 4.67 20.47 8.30
CA ALA A 67 5.43 19.26 8.58
C ALA A 67 4.95 18.09 7.71
N PHE A 68 3.65 17.99 7.44
CA PHE A 68 3.08 17.01 6.51
C PHE A 68 3.42 17.35 5.05
N GLU A 69 3.33 18.63 4.69
CA GLU A 69 3.69 19.10 3.35
C GLU A 69 5.17 18.87 3.03
N ALA A 70 6.06 19.03 4.01
CA ALA A 70 7.47 18.70 3.85
C ALA A 70 7.70 17.19 3.63
N CYS A 71 7.02 16.34 4.38
CA CYS A 71 7.07 14.89 4.21
C CYS A 71 6.55 14.46 2.81
N LEU A 72 5.42 15.04 2.38
CA LEU A 72 4.88 14.80 1.03
C LEU A 72 5.86 15.21 -0.07
N GLU A 73 6.50 16.38 0.06
CA GLU A 73 7.51 16.85 -0.90
C GLU A 73 8.76 15.95 -0.92
N GLU A 74 9.21 15.42 0.22
CA GLU A 74 10.33 14.46 0.28
C GLU A 74 10.04 13.21 -0.55
N VAL A 75 8.84 12.64 -0.43
CA VAL A 75 8.46 11.48 -1.24
C VAL A 75 8.27 11.85 -2.72
N ASP A 76 7.67 13.00 -3.01
CA ASP A 76 7.41 13.46 -4.38
C ASP A 76 8.70 13.76 -5.17
N VAL A 77 9.71 14.31 -4.51
CA VAL A 77 11.03 14.54 -5.12
C VAL A 77 11.67 13.22 -5.56
N GLU A 78 11.42 12.16 -4.84
CA GLU A 78 12.04 10.86 -5.10
C GLU A 78 11.17 9.98 -6.02
N MET A 79 9.88 9.83 -5.74
CA MET A 79 9.02 8.75 -6.29
C MET A 79 7.97 9.21 -7.30
N ASN A 80 7.76 10.50 -7.52
CA ASN A 80 6.69 10.99 -8.38
C ASN A 80 7.01 10.77 -9.87
N ALA A 81 6.38 9.79 -10.51
CA ALA A 81 6.56 9.47 -11.93
C ALA A 81 6.03 10.56 -12.90
N TRP A 82 5.28 11.54 -12.40
CA TRP A 82 4.71 12.65 -13.18
C TRP A 82 5.51 13.95 -13.06
N ARG A 83 6.47 14.00 -12.13
CA ARG A 83 7.38 15.12 -11.90
C ARG A 83 8.69 14.89 -12.66
N PRO A 84 8.99 15.62 -13.74
CA PRO A 84 10.19 15.37 -14.55
C PRO A 84 11.51 15.48 -13.77
N SER A 85 11.51 16.26 -12.68
CA SER A 85 12.68 16.48 -11.81
C SER A 85 12.82 15.45 -10.68
N SER A 86 11.87 14.50 -10.51
CA SER A 86 12.01 13.45 -9.51
C SER A 86 13.13 12.49 -9.87
N THR A 87 13.74 11.88 -8.85
CA THR A 87 14.77 10.85 -9.03
C THR A 87 14.25 9.69 -9.89
N LEU A 88 13.02 9.23 -9.65
CA LEU A 88 12.37 8.18 -10.45
C LEU A 88 12.24 8.57 -11.92
N SER A 89 11.73 9.76 -12.22
CA SER A 89 11.54 10.22 -13.61
C SER A 89 12.86 10.40 -14.34
N GLN A 90 13.89 10.91 -13.66
CA GLN A 90 15.24 11.04 -14.22
C GLN A 90 15.86 9.66 -14.52
N PHE A 91 15.75 8.71 -13.60
CA PHE A 91 16.19 7.34 -13.82
C PHE A 91 15.45 6.68 -14.98
N ASN A 92 14.11 6.76 -15.01
CA ASN A 92 13.29 6.20 -16.09
C ASN A 92 13.64 6.82 -17.45
N GLY A 93 13.92 8.12 -17.50
CA GLY A 93 14.32 8.83 -18.71
C GLY A 93 15.78 8.62 -19.13
N SER A 94 16.63 8.03 -18.27
CA SER A 94 18.04 7.78 -18.61
C SER A 94 18.17 6.68 -19.67
N THR A 95 19.01 6.90 -20.66
CA THR A 95 19.36 5.92 -21.69
C THR A 95 20.66 5.17 -21.39
N GLU A 96 21.32 5.48 -20.28
CA GLU A 96 22.55 4.82 -19.88
C GLU A 96 22.31 3.40 -19.36
N VAL A 97 23.17 2.49 -19.78
CA VAL A 97 23.08 1.04 -19.49
C VAL A 97 24.37 0.61 -18.78
N GLY A 98 24.21 -0.18 -17.70
CA GLY A 98 25.34 -0.71 -16.95
C GLY A 98 26.10 0.33 -16.12
N THR A 99 25.74 1.60 -16.23
CA THR A 99 26.30 2.72 -15.46
C THR A 99 25.45 2.99 -14.24
N ALA A 100 26.07 3.37 -13.12
CA ALA A 100 25.35 3.72 -11.90
C ALA A 100 24.74 5.14 -12.03
N PHE A 101 23.41 5.20 -11.96
CA PHE A 101 22.67 6.44 -11.74
C PHE A 101 22.67 6.74 -10.23
N SER A 102 23.51 7.68 -9.80
CA SER A 102 23.73 7.97 -8.37
C SER A 102 22.89 9.17 -7.91
N PHE A 103 22.35 9.08 -6.70
CA PHE A 103 21.51 10.11 -6.07
C PHE A 103 21.66 10.08 -4.54
N ALA A 104 21.13 11.11 -3.87
CA ALA A 104 21.39 11.30 -2.45
C ALA A 104 20.62 10.35 -1.54
N ASP A 105 19.34 10.05 -1.85
CA ASP A 105 18.38 9.35 -0.99
C ASP A 105 18.45 9.84 0.47
N SER A 106 18.32 11.14 0.67
CA SER A 106 18.58 11.75 1.98
C SER A 106 17.65 11.27 3.07
N ALA A 107 16.38 11.09 2.75
CA ALA A 107 15.33 10.61 3.64
C ALA A 107 15.23 9.06 3.72
N GLY A 108 15.96 8.32 2.89
CA GLY A 108 15.90 6.83 2.84
C GLY A 108 14.67 6.28 2.13
N VAL A 109 13.96 7.13 1.37
CA VAL A 109 12.72 6.75 0.66
C VAL A 109 12.96 5.60 -0.31
N TRP A 110 14.07 5.65 -1.08
CA TRP A 110 14.41 4.62 -2.04
C TRP A 110 14.76 3.29 -1.39
N GLU A 111 15.54 3.33 -0.30
CA GLU A 111 15.93 2.11 0.43
C GLU A 111 14.70 1.38 0.97
N ASP A 112 13.78 2.12 1.58
CA ASP A 112 12.56 1.53 2.14
C ASP A 112 11.59 1.03 1.08
N VAL A 113 11.26 1.86 0.08
CA VAL A 113 10.31 1.48 -0.99
C VAL A 113 10.86 0.33 -1.83
N TRP A 114 12.17 0.31 -2.10
CA TRP A 114 12.81 -0.80 -2.80
C TRP A 114 12.73 -2.09 -2.00
N ARG A 115 13.11 -2.05 -0.72
CA ARG A 115 13.07 -3.21 0.19
C ARG A 115 11.67 -3.81 0.26
N ILE A 116 10.64 -2.97 0.45
CA ILE A 116 9.24 -3.41 0.48
C ILE A 116 8.86 -4.04 -0.87
N SER A 117 9.22 -3.39 -1.97
CA SER A 117 8.91 -3.88 -3.32
C SER A 117 9.57 -5.23 -3.62
N GLU A 118 10.82 -5.41 -3.25
CA GLU A 118 11.56 -6.66 -3.42
C GLU A 118 10.95 -7.78 -2.58
N GLU A 119 10.58 -7.47 -1.34
CA GLU A 119 9.94 -8.44 -0.44
C GLU A 119 8.56 -8.87 -0.96
N VAL A 120 7.71 -7.92 -1.35
CA VAL A 120 6.36 -8.24 -1.88
C VAL A 120 6.45 -8.96 -3.23
N HIS A 121 7.40 -8.58 -4.09
CA HIS A 121 7.68 -9.32 -5.32
C HIS A 121 7.99 -10.79 -5.03
N ARG A 122 8.90 -11.05 -4.09
CA ARG A 122 9.29 -12.40 -3.68
C ARG A 122 8.13 -13.18 -3.05
N LEU A 123 7.38 -12.56 -2.13
CA LEU A 123 6.26 -13.19 -1.42
C LEU A 123 5.10 -13.53 -2.36
N SER A 124 4.83 -12.67 -3.35
CA SER A 124 3.74 -12.84 -4.33
C SER A 124 4.11 -13.72 -5.53
N GLY A 125 5.37 -14.21 -5.60
CA GLY A 125 5.85 -14.98 -6.75
C GLY A 125 5.83 -14.16 -8.04
N GLY A 126 6.18 -12.87 -7.96
CA GLY A 126 6.25 -11.95 -9.08
C GLY A 126 4.89 -11.36 -9.52
N ALA A 127 3.81 -11.57 -8.77
CA ALA A 127 2.54 -10.91 -9.07
C ALA A 127 2.61 -9.38 -8.80
N PHE A 128 3.39 -8.96 -7.82
CA PHE A 128 3.79 -7.57 -7.63
C PHE A 128 5.17 -7.35 -8.27
N ASP A 129 5.28 -6.34 -9.15
CA ASP A 129 6.53 -6.06 -9.86
C ASP A 129 6.59 -4.57 -10.23
N VAL A 130 7.57 -3.86 -9.70
CA VAL A 130 7.74 -2.42 -9.94
C VAL A 130 8.35 -2.10 -11.30
N THR A 131 8.75 -3.10 -12.09
CA THR A 131 9.25 -2.89 -13.45
C THR A 131 8.17 -2.93 -14.53
N VAL A 132 6.89 -2.91 -14.13
CA VAL A 132 5.73 -2.97 -15.05
C VAL A 132 5.57 -1.73 -15.94
N GLY A 133 6.31 -0.64 -15.70
CA GLY A 133 6.19 0.62 -16.42
C GLY A 133 6.11 0.47 -17.94
N PRO A 134 7.02 -0.25 -18.59
CA PRO A 134 6.98 -0.49 -20.04
C PRO A 134 5.74 -1.27 -20.50
N LEU A 135 5.26 -2.23 -19.70
CA LEU A 135 4.02 -2.96 -20.00
C LEU A 135 2.79 -2.05 -19.88
N MET A 136 2.74 -1.18 -18.85
CA MET A 136 1.68 -0.18 -18.71
C MET A 136 1.62 0.76 -19.91
N LYS A 137 2.76 1.16 -20.47
CA LYS A 137 2.84 1.93 -21.72
C LYS A 137 2.36 1.13 -22.91
N LEU A 138 2.78 -0.14 -23.05
CA LEU A 138 2.37 -1.02 -24.13
C LEU A 138 0.85 -1.16 -24.21
N TRP A 139 0.18 -1.32 -23.06
CA TRP A 139 -1.27 -1.49 -22.97
C TRP A 139 -2.07 -0.18 -22.94
N GLY A 140 -1.39 0.99 -23.06
CA GLY A 140 -2.05 2.30 -23.15
C GLY A 140 -2.62 2.83 -21.82
N PHE A 141 -2.10 2.35 -20.68
CA PHE A 141 -2.47 2.86 -19.35
C PHE A 141 -1.64 4.08 -18.92
N ARG A 142 -0.58 4.41 -19.68
CA ARG A 142 0.24 5.63 -19.55
C ARG A 142 0.29 6.35 -20.89
N MET A 143 -0.40 7.50 -20.97
CA MET A 143 -0.32 8.56 -22.00
C MET A 143 -0.58 8.18 -23.47
N GLU A 144 -0.16 7.05 -24.00
CA GLU A 144 -0.35 6.68 -25.40
C GLU A 144 -1.40 5.55 -25.54
N ARG A 145 -2.54 5.85 -26.16
CA ARG A 145 -3.49 4.80 -26.56
C ARG A 145 -2.89 3.98 -27.70
N ARG A 146 -2.92 2.66 -27.55
CA ARG A 146 -2.64 1.72 -28.62
C ARG A 146 -3.91 0.94 -28.95
N ASP A 147 -4.23 0.89 -30.25
CA ASP A 147 -5.40 0.16 -30.72
C ASP A 147 -5.14 -1.34 -30.81
N VAL A 148 -3.88 -1.75 -30.98
CA VAL A 148 -3.47 -3.14 -31.18
C VAL A 148 -2.24 -3.48 -30.33
N VAL A 149 -2.34 -4.56 -29.55
CA VAL A 149 -1.24 -5.20 -28.85
C VAL A 149 -1.20 -6.67 -29.27
N THR A 150 -0.02 -7.15 -29.70
CA THR A 150 0.19 -8.54 -30.13
C THR A 150 1.03 -9.31 -29.11
N PRO A 151 0.92 -10.65 -29.03
CA PRO A 151 1.78 -11.46 -28.17
C PRO A 151 3.28 -11.20 -28.38
N THR A 152 3.73 -11.02 -29.61
CA THR A 152 5.13 -10.72 -29.92
C THR A 152 5.58 -9.38 -29.32
N MET A 153 4.71 -8.37 -29.27
CA MET A 153 5.02 -7.09 -28.62
C MET A 153 5.15 -7.28 -27.11
N VAL A 154 4.25 -8.04 -26.48
CA VAL A 154 4.30 -8.39 -25.07
C VAL A 154 5.61 -9.12 -24.74
N ASP A 155 5.93 -10.18 -25.47
CA ASP A 155 7.17 -10.95 -25.28
C ASP A 155 8.43 -10.09 -25.43
N SER A 156 8.42 -9.14 -26.38
CA SER A 156 9.54 -8.21 -26.56
C SER A 156 9.72 -7.28 -25.35
N VAL A 157 8.61 -6.77 -24.77
CA VAL A 157 8.68 -5.86 -23.62
C VAL A 157 9.07 -6.61 -22.35
N ARG A 158 8.59 -7.83 -22.14
CA ARG A 158 8.92 -8.66 -20.97
C ARG A 158 10.41 -8.96 -20.83
N GLN A 159 11.20 -8.87 -21.90
CA GLN A 159 12.65 -9.09 -21.84
C GLN A 159 13.37 -8.05 -20.95
N PHE A 160 12.80 -6.88 -20.77
CA PHE A 160 13.38 -5.78 -19.96
C PHE A 160 12.41 -5.20 -18.91
N ALA A 161 11.26 -5.82 -18.75
CA ALA A 161 10.22 -5.44 -17.77
C ALA A 161 9.99 -6.62 -16.81
N HIS A 162 11.00 -6.96 -16.01
CA HIS A 162 10.90 -7.93 -14.93
C HIS A 162 11.90 -7.58 -13.82
N PHE A 163 11.48 -7.77 -12.57
CA PHE A 163 12.21 -7.36 -11.37
C PHE A 163 13.26 -8.43 -11.01
N ALA A 164 14.40 -8.38 -11.69
CA ALA A 164 15.52 -9.29 -11.46
C ALA A 164 16.85 -8.52 -11.49
N GLY A 165 17.83 -9.00 -10.76
CA GLY A 165 19.12 -8.34 -10.56
C GLY A 165 20.00 -8.23 -11.82
N ASP A 166 19.67 -8.95 -12.90
CA ASP A 166 20.30 -8.82 -14.21
C ASP A 166 19.62 -7.74 -15.09
N VAL A 167 18.39 -7.33 -14.76
CA VAL A 167 17.66 -6.27 -15.46
C VAL A 167 17.80 -4.93 -14.74
N ILE A 168 17.62 -4.92 -13.43
CA ILE A 168 17.69 -3.72 -12.61
C ILE A 168 18.34 -4.04 -11.27
N ARG A 169 19.16 -3.11 -10.79
CA ARG A 169 19.85 -3.25 -9.52
C ARG A 169 19.82 -1.94 -8.75
N PHE A 170 19.49 -2.01 -7.48
CA PHE A 170 19.62 -0.94 -6.51
C PHE A 170 20.80 -1.21 -5.56
N VAL A 171 21.56 -0.17 -5.29
CA VAL A 171 22.61 -0.17 -4.27
C VAL A 171 22.24 0.89 -3.24
N PRO A 172 21.94 0.49 -2.01
CA PRO A 172 21.54 1.43 -0.97
C PRO A 172 22.67 2.40 -0.62
N LYS A 173 22.31 3.52 -0.04
CA LYS A 173 23.22 4.55 0.46
C LYS A 173 24.25 3.98 1.42
N SER A 174 25.50 4.37 1.27
CA SER A 174 26.61 4.01 2.16
C SER A 174 27.22 5.26 2.81
N ARG A 175 28.09 5.05 3.83
CA ARG A 175 28.83 6.14 4.44
C ARG A 175 29.76 6.88 3.46
N ALA A 176 30.15 6.24 2.36
CA ALA A 176 31.10 6.74 1.39
C ALA A 176 30.44 7.33 0.14
N GLY A 177 29.12 7.16 -0.03
CA GLY A 177 28.42 7.66 -1.24
C GLY A 177 26.89 7.57 -1.10
N GLY A 178 26.17 8.19 -2.05
CA GLY A 178 24.72 8.11 -2.18
C GLY A 178 24.23 6.73 -2.60
N ALA A 179 22.92 6.58 -2.75
CA ALA A 179 22.30 5.42 -3.37
C ALA A 179 22.55 5.41 -4.88
N ALA A 180 22.41 4.24 -5.51
CA ALA A 180 22.58 4.13 -6.95
C ALA A 180 21.64 3.09 -7.55
N LEU A 181 21.18 3.35 -8.76
CA LEU A 181 20.42 2.44 -9.62
C LEU A 181 21.21 2.13 -10.88
N SER A 182 21.05 0.93 -11.42
CA SER A 182 21.55 0.60 -12.75
C SER A 182 20.56 -0.31 -13.47
N LYS A 183 20.49 -0.21 -14.79
CA LYS A 183 19.64 -1.04 -15.65
C LYS A 183 20.43 -1.62 -16.82
N SER A 184 20.05 -2.81 -17.29
CA SER A 184 20.69 -3.50 -18.41
C SER A 184 20.09 -3.13 -19.78
N ASP A 185 18.89 -2.55 -19.80
CA ASP A 185 18.21 -2.07 -21.01
C ASP A 185 17.71 -0.64 -20.77
N PRO A 186 17.92 0.31 -21.68
CA PRO A 186 17.49 1.70 -21.51
C PRO A 186 15.96 1.86 -21.42
N ARG A 187 15.21 0.86 -21.89
CA ARG A 187 13.74 0.84 -21.88
C ARG A 187 13.16 0.34 -20.56
N THR A 188 13.97 -0.21 -19.64
CA THR A 188 13.52 -0.58 -18.29
C THR A 188 13.10 0.66 -17.53
N GLU A 189 11.90 0.63 -16.98
CA GLU A 189 11.31 1.70 -16.18
C GLU A 189 10.67 1.14 -14.92
N LEU A 190 10.81 1.90 -13.84
CA LEU A 190 10.19 1.61 -12.55
C LEU A 190 8.84 2.34 -12.42
N ASP A 191 7.91 1.68 -11.73
CA ASP A 191 6.61 2.20 -11.37
C ASP A 191 6.28 1.82 -9.92
N PHE A 192 6.30 2.78 -9.03
CA PHE A 192 6.02 2.59 -7.61
C PHE A 192 4.59 2.99 -7.21
N ASN A 193 3.69 3.25 -8.16
CA ASN A 193 2.32 3.70 -7.86
C ASN A 193 1.54 2.73 -6.95
N ALA A 194 1.94 1.47 -6.87
CA ALA A 194 1.29 0.43 -6.08
C ALA A 194 1.95 0.22 -4.69
N VAL A 195 2.76 1.17 -4.23
CA VAL A 195 3.42 1.11 -2.92
C VAL A 195 3.74 2.51 -2.37
N ALA A 196 3.91 3.50 -3.25
CA ALA A 196 4.38 4.82 -2.84
C ALA A 196 3.33 5.62 -2.05
N GLN A 197 2.03 5.43 -2.34
CA GLN A 197 0.98 6.10 -1.56
C GLN A 197 0.88 5.51 -0.15
N GLY A 198 0.90 4.18 -0.03
CA GLY A 198 0.97 3.52 1.28
C GLY A 198 2.22 3.93 2.08
N TYR A 199 3.39 3.99 1.43
CA TYR A 199 4.61 4.49 2.07
C TYR A 199 4.47 5.93 2.56
N THR A 200 3.85 6.79 1.76
CA THR A 200 3.62 8.20 2.13
C THR A 200 2.72 8.31 3.36
N VAL A 201 1.69 7.48 3.46
CA VAL A 201 0.81 7.41 4.64
C VAL A 201 1.60 7.00 5.89
N ASP A 202 2.49 6.00 5.78
CA ASP A 202 3.37 5.59 6.88
C ASP A 202 4.33 6.72 7.28
N ALA A 203 4.93 7.41 6.33
CA ALA A 203 5.83 8.54 6.58
C ALA A 203 5.10 9.71 7.26
N MET A 204 3.88 10.05 6.83
CA MET A 204 3.06 11.09 7.49
C MET A 204 2.64 10.68 8.90
N ALA A 205 2.34 9.40 9.14
CA ALA A 205 2.08 8.88 10.48
C ALA A 205 3.33 8.96 11.38
N GLN A 206 4.52 8.72 10.81
CA GLN A 206 5.79 8.87 11.53
C GLN A 206 6.03 10.31 11.98
N VAL A 207 5.64 11.32 11.19
CA VAL A 207 5.68 12.75 11.59
C VAL A 207 4.91 12.99 12.90
N LEU A 208 3.80 12.29 13.11
CA LEU A 208 3.00 12.36 14.33
C LEU A 208 3.63 11.56 15.48
N LEU A 209 4.11 10.34 15.21
CA LEU A 209 4.77 9.48 16.20
C LEU A 209 6.02 10.13 16.79
N ASP A 210 6.83 10.80 15.99
CA ASP A 210 8.04 11.53 16.44
C ASP A 210 7.71 12.68 17.40
N ARG A 211 6.44 13.11 17.44
CA ARG A 211 5.92 14.14 18.35
C ARG A 211 5.09 13.56 19.50
N GLY A 212 5.13 12.23 19.67
CA GLY A 212 4.45 11.53 20.76
C GLY A 212 2.93 11.39 20.57
N VAL A 213 2.40 11.63 19.35
CA VAL A 213 0.99 11.41 19.03
C VAL A 213 0.80 9.93 18.71
N THR A 214 -0.10 9.27 19.43
CA THR A 214 -0.35 7.82 19.28
C THR A 214 -1.78 7.49 18.83
N ASN A 215 -2.65 8.49 18.74
CA ASN A 215 -4.04 8.33 18.33
C ASN A 215 -4.29 9.12 17.06
N MET A 216 -4.28 8.45 15.93
CA MET A 216 -4.33 9.09 14.60
C MET A 216 -5.00 8.24 13.53
N MET A 217 -5.52 8.93 12.53
CA MET A 217 -5.91 8.40 11.23
C MET A 217 -5.25 9.28 10.18
N VAL A 218 -4.42 8.70 9.34
CA VAL A 218 -3.77 9.33 8.19
C VAL A 218 -4.30 8.68 6.93
N GLU A 219 -4.80 9.48 6.01
CA GLU A 219 -5.38 9.02 4.74
C GLU A 219 -4.76 9.81 3.57
N LEU A 220 -4.44 9.12 2.49
CA LEU A 220 -4.00 9.69 1.21
C LEU A 220 -4.55 8.83 0.06
N GLY A 221 -5.48 9.38 -0.71
CA GLY A 221 -5.98 8.74 -1.93
C GLY A 221 -6.79 7.46 -1.74
N GLY A 222 -7.12 7.11 -0.51
CA GLY A 222 -7.82 5.89 -0.13
C GLY A 222 -6.98 4.94 0.72
N GLU A 223 -5.65 5.09 0.71
CA GLU A 223 -4.74 4.40 1.62
C GLU A 223 -4.84 5.05 3.00
N VAL A 224 -5.06 4.24 4.03
CA VAL A 224 -5.31 4.73 5.40
C VAL A 224 -4.46 3.98 6.41
N LYS A 225 -3.87 4.73 7.35
CA LYS A 225 -3.28 4.18 8.57
C LYS A 225 -4.02 4.68 9.79
N CYS A 226 -4.40 3.76 10.67
CA CYS A 226 -5.02 4.06 11.95
C CYS A 226 -4.15 3.56 13.10
N LEU A 227 -3.84 4.45 14.04
CA LEU A 227 -3.19 4.08 15.30
C LEU A 227 -4.05 4.53 16.47
N GLY A 228 -4.07 3.71 17.53
CA GLY A 228 -4.85 3.98 18.74
C GLY A 228 -6.34 4.19 18.48
N LEU A 229 -6.96 5.10 19.23
CA LEU A 229 -8.39 5.30 19.25
C LEU A 229 -8.76 6.74 18.85
N ASN A 230 -9.99 6.92 18.37
CA ASN A 230 -10.53 8.24 18.05
C ASN A 230 -10.89 9.03 19.33
N GLN A 231 -11.40 10.24 19.20
CA GLN A 231 -11.76 11.14 20.30
C GLN A 231 -12.87 10.60 21.23
N HIS A 232 -13.55 9.52 20.85
CA HIS A 232 -14.58 8.85 21.63
C HIS A 232 -14.08 7.57 22.28
N SER A 233 -12.75 7.35 22.29
CA SER A 233 -12.11 6.11 22.78
C SER A 233 -12.63 4.86 22.06
N GLN A 234 -12.91 4.98 20.75
CA GLN A 234 -13.37 3.91 19.88
C GLN A 234 -12.37 3.74 18.72
N PRO A 235 -12.30 2.57 18.09
CA PRO A 235 -11.58 2.39 16.82
C PRO A 235 -11.99 3.44 15.77
N TRP A 236 -11.10 3.76 14.87
CA TRP A 236 -11.38 4.59 13.71
C TRP A 236 -12.33 3.85 12.77
N ARG A 237 -13.32 4.56 12.22
CA ARG A 237 -14.31 3.94 11.33
C ARG A 237 -13.97 4.27 9.90
N ILE A 238 -13.53 3.27 9.16
CA ILE A 238 -13.08 3.42 7.77
C ILE A 238 -14.14 2.84 6.84
N ALA A 239 -14.55 3.64 5.87
CA ALA A 239 -15.53 3.23 4.87
C ALA A 239 -14.83 2.49 3.72
N ILE A 240 -15.44 1.40 3.26
CA ILE A 240 -15.05 0.64 2.08
C ILE A 240 -16.02 0.97 0.96
N ASP A 241 -15.49 1.42 -0.16
CA ASP A 241 -16.28 1.80 -1.33
C ASP A 241 -16.84 0.58 -2.06
N ARG A 242 -18.04 0.72 -2.62
CA ARG A 242 -18.60 -0.23 -3.58
C ARG A 242 -17.84 -0.13 -4.90
N PRO A 243 -17.42 -1.26 -5.51
CA PRO A 243 -16.70 -1.23 -6.79
C PRO A 243 -17.64 -0.94 -7.95
N GLN A 244 -17.85 0.33 -8.23
CA GLN A 244 -18.71 0.80 -9.34
C GLN A 244 -18.00 1.86 -10.19
N GLU A 245 -18.33 1.91 -11.48
CA GLU A 245 -17.65 2.80 -12.43
C GLU A 245 -17.98 4.28 -12.19
N GLU A 246 -19.24 4.58 -11.87
CA GLU A 246 -19.71 5.94 -11.68
C GLU A 246 -20.20 6.20 -10.26
N GLY A 247 -19.86 7.38 -9.74
CA GLY A 247 -20.24 7.81 -8.41
C GLY A 247 -19.38 7.20 -7.30
N ARG A 248 -19.80 7.42 -6.07
CA ARG A 248 -19.22 6.84 -4.85
C ARG A 248 -20.34 6.38 -3.94
N THR A 249 -20.41 5.10 -3.69
CA THR A 249 -21.33 4.48 -2.74
C THR A 249 -20.52 3.65 -1.76
N LEU A 250 -20.89 3.69 -0.50
CA LEU A 250 -20.21 2.91 0.55
C LEU A 250 -20.81 1.51 0.59
N GLN A 251 -19.94 0.50 0.62
CA GLN A 251 -20.34 -0.91 0.73
C GLN A 251 -20.39 -1.37 2.18
N ALA A 252 -19.38 -1.01 2.94
CA ALA A 252 -19.24 -1.42 4.33
C ALA A 252 -18.47 -0.38 5.13
N VAL A 253 -18.49 -0.53 6.47
CA VAL A 253 -17.64 0.21 7.40
C VAL A 253 -16.87 -0.79 8.24
N LEU A 254 -15.59 -0.51 8.47
CA LEU A 254 -14.71 -1.33 9.30
C LEU A 254 -14.18 -0.48 10.47
N PRO A 255 -14.31 -0.95 11.73
CA PRO A 255 -13.58 -0.37 12.85
C PRO A 255 -12.11 -0.79 12.79
N VAL A 256 -11.18 0.18 12.71
CA VAL A 256 -9.73 -0.07 12.57
C VAL A 256 -8.98 0.61 13.71
N ALA A 257 -8.09 -0.14 14.36
CA ALA A 257 -7.12 0.35 15.33
C ALA A 257 -5.79 -0.39 15.10
N ASP A 258 -4.67 0.36 15.18
CA ASP A 258 -3.30 -0.15 15.07
C ASP A 258 -3.00 -0.96 13.78
N MET A 259 -3.74 -0.64 12.69
CA MET A 259 -3.60 -1.26 11.37
C MET A 259 -3.70 -0.21 10.28
N SER A 260 -3.17 -0.54 9.13
CA SER A 260 -3.39 0.16 7.87
C SER A 260 -4.40 -0.60 7.02
N ILE A 261 -5.15 0.12 6.17
CA ILE A 261 -6.12 -0.44 5.23
C ILE A 261 -5.95 0.23 3.88
N CYS A 262 -5.69 -0.54 2.85
CA CYS A 262 -5.50 -0.08 1.48
C CYS A 262 -6.38 -0.88 0.52
N THR A 263 -6.88 -0.23 -0.53
CA THR A 263 -7.77 -0.88 -1.49
C THR A 263 -7.32 -0.65 -2.92
N SER A 264 -6.95 -1.72 -3.60
CA SER A 264 -6.76 -1.74 -5.05
C SER A 264 -8.04 -2.18 -5.76
N GLY A 265 -8.33 -1.56 -6.91
CA GLY A 265 -9.52 -1.89 -7.69
C GLY A 265 -9.33 -1.67 -9.18
N ASN A 266 -10.01 -2.47 -10.01
CA ASN A 266 -9.86 -2.47 -11.47
C ASN A 266 -11.04 -1.84 -12.23
N TYR A 267 -12.03 -1.29 -11.53
CA TYR A 267 -13.30 -0.84 -12.11
C TYR A 267 -13.30 0.61 -12.65
N ARG A 268 -12.34 1.46 -12.23
CA ARG A 268 -12.32 2.90 -12.62
C ARG A 268 -11.44 3.22 -13.82
N LYS A 269 -10.29 2.53 -13.98
CA LYS A 269 -9.31 2.81 -15.03
C LYS A 269 -9.30 1.67 -16.04
N VAL A 270 -9.80 1.93 -17.24
CA VAL A 270 -9.89 0.93 -18.31
C VAL A 270 -9.27 1.44 -19.60
N SER A 271 -8.74 0.52 -20.41
CA SER A 271 -8.27 0.77 -21.77
C SER A 271 -9.01 -0.13 -22.75
N VAL A 272 -9.20 0.32 -24.00
CA VAL A 272 -9.77 -0.50 -25.07
C VAL A 272 -8.65 -0.85 -26.05
N VAL A 273 -8.31 -2.13 -26.14
CA VAL A 273 -7.26 -2.68 -27.01
C VAL A 273 -7.84 -3.86 -27.78
N ASN A 274 -7.55 -3.99 -29.08
CA ASN A 274 -8.10 -5.05 -29.93
C ASN A 274 -9.64 -5.13 -29.91
N GLY A 275 -10.32 -4.00 -29.64
CA GLY A 275 -11.78 -3.96 -29.51
C GLY A 275 -12.31 -4.53 -28.17
N GLN A 276 -11.46 -4.93 -27.26
CA GLN A 276 -11.81 -5.42 -25.92
C GLN A 276 -11.44 -4.40 -24.86
N ARG A 277 -12.23 -4.39 -23.79
CA ARG A 277 -12.03 -3.54 -22.62
C ARG A 277 -11.19 -4.29 -21.59
N PHE A 278 -10.11 -3.66 -21.14
CA PHE A 278 -9.19 -4.20 -20.14
C PHE A 278 -9.06 -3.25 -18.95
N SER A 279 -8.97 -3.80 -17.77
CA SER A 279 -8.58 -3.05 -16.58
C SER A 279 -7.08 -2.71 -16.61
N HIS A 280 -6.68 -1.71 -15.83
CA HIS A 280 -5.28 -1.30 -15.74
C HIS A 280 -4.40 -2.26 -14.92
N THR A 281 -4.97 -3.29 -14.30
CA THR A 281 -4.22 -4.31 -13.57
C THR A 281 -3.56 -5.27 -14.54
N LEU A 282 -2.24 -5.29 -14.56
CA LEU A 282 -1.42 -6.17 -15.41
C LEU A 282 -0.78 -7.26 -14.57
N ASP A 283 -0.75 -8.48 -15.10
CA ASP A 283 0.08 -9.55 -14.54
C ASP A 283 1.49 -9.46 -15.16
N PRO A 284 2.52 -9.07 -14.39
CA PRO A 284 3.88 -8.93 -14.90
C PRO A 284 4.45 -10.24 -15.44
N ARG A 285 4.00 -11.36 -14.88
CA ARG A 285 4.45 -12.72 -15.25
C ARG A 285 4.00 -13.12 -16.64
N THR A 286 2.83 -12.66 -17.08
CA THR A 286 2.28 -12.88 -18.43
C THR A 286 2.48 -11.68 -19.34
N GLY A 287 2.63 -10.48 -18.77
CA GLY A 287 2.71 -9.21 -19.48
C GLY A 287 1.36 -8.74 -20.04
N ALA A 288 0.26 -9.33 -19.60
CA ALA A 288 -1.11 -9.02 -20.06
C ALA A 288 -2.02 -8.55 -18.93
N PRO A 289 -3.08 -7.79 -19.25
CA PRO A 289 -4.11 -7.45 -18.28
C PRO A 289 -4.78 -8.70 -17.71
N VAL A 290 -5.15 -8.63 -16.43
CA VAL A 290 -5.93 -9.70 -15.77
C VAL A 290 -7.35 -9.73 -16.32
N THR A 291 -7.96 -10.93 -16.34
CA THR A 291 -9.30 -11.17 -16.91
C THR A 291 -10.28 -11.83 -15.95
N HIS A 292 -9.87 -12.06 -14.69
CA HIS A 292 -10.75 -12.62 -13.66
C HIS A 292 -11.73 -11.57 -13.09
N GLY A 293 -12.77 -12.05 -12.40
CA GLY A 293 -13.85 -11.22 -11.85
C GLY A 293 -13.55 -10.49 -10.54
N LEU A 294 -12.30 -10.42 -10.06
CA LEU A 294 -11.96 -9.64 -8.86
C LEU A 294 -12.02 -8.15 -9.18
N LEU A 295 -12.94 -7.43 -8.56
CA LEU A 295 -13.18 -6.00 -8.78
C LEU A 295 -12.38 -5.12 -7.83
N SER A 296 -12.29 -5.52 -6.55
CA SER A 296 -11.47 -4.83 -5.57
C SER A 296 -10.89 -5.79 -4.53
N ALA A 297 -9.69 -5.48 -4.06
CA ALA A 297 -9.04 -6.13 -2.93
C ALA A 297 -8.70 -5.05 -1.89
N THR A 298 -9.33 -5.15 -0.73
CA THR A 298 -9.00 -4.36 0.46
C THR A 298 -8.12 -5.22 1.35
N VAL A 299 -6.94 -4.74 1.70
CA VAL A 299 -5.98 -5.47 2.54
C VAL A 299 -5.64 -4.63 3.76
N LEU A 300 -5.56 -5.30 4.91
CA LEU A 300 -5.06 -4.73 6.14
C LEU A 300 -3.69 -5.34 6.47
N ALA A 301 -2.78 -4.47 6.88
CA ALA A 301 -1.46 -4.84 7.40
C ALA A 301 -0.99 -3.76 8.40
N PRO A 302 0.03 -4.00 9.24
CA PRO A 302 0.54 -2.99 10.17
C PRO A 302 1.06 -1.74 9.48
N GLU A 303 1.70 -1.87 8.31
CA GLU A 303 2.25 -0.78 7.51
C GLU A 303 1.42 -0.57 6.23
N ALA A 304 1.13 0.70 5.91
CA ALA A 304 0.30 1.03 4.75
C ALA A 304 1.00 0.70 3.42
N ALA A 305 2.33 0.83 3.37
CA ALA A 305 3.11 0.44 2.19
C ALA A 305 2.95 -1.05 1.84
N TYR A 306 2.94 -1.93 2.84
CA TYR A 306 2.69 -3.36 2.62
C TYR A 306 1.22 -3.62 2.26
N ALA A 307 0.27 -2.98 2.94
CA ALA A 307 -1.16 -3.14 2.63
C ALA A 307 -1.48 -2.75 1.18
N ASP A 308 -0.91 -1.63 0.68
CA ASP A 308 -1.04 -1.14 -0.69
C ASP A 308 -0.45 -2.14 -1.71
N ALA A 309 0.81 -2.55 -1.49
CA ALA A 309 1.47 -3.53 -2.35
C ALA A 309 0.77 -4.91 -2.34
N PHE A 310 0.30 -5.36 -1.17
CA PHE A 310 -0.45 -6.62 -1.04
C PHE A 310 -1.80 -6.55 -1.75
N ALA A 311 -2.52 -5.43 -1.63
CA ALA A 311 -3.78 -5.24 -2.34
C ALA A 311 -3.59 -5.33 -3.86
N THR A 312 -2.52 -4.70 -4.39
CA THR A 312 -2.16 -4.83 -5.81
C THR A 312 -1.77 -6.26 -6.19
N ALA A 313 -0.98 -6.96 -5.37
CA ALA A 313 -0.64 -8.36 -5.61
C ALA A 313 -1.90 -9.25 -5.66
N CYS A 314 -2.86 -9.04 -4.74
CA CYS A 314 -4.15 -9.75 -4.75
C CYS A 314 -4.94 -9.49 -6.03
N MET A 315 -4.97 -8.22 -6.50
CA MET A 315 -5.63 -7.87 -7.77
C MET A 315 -5.00 -8.58 -8.97
N VAL A 316 -3.70 -8.83 -8.94
CA VAL A 316 -3.01 -9.58 -10.00
C VAL A 316 -3.26 -11.08 -9.90
N LEU A 317 -3.23 -11.64 -8.69
CA LEU A 317 -3.43 -13.06 -8.43
C LEU A 317 -4.86 -13.53 -8.72
N GLY A 318 -5.84 -12.65 -8.56
CA GLY A 318 -7.26 -12.98 -8.68
C GLY A 318 -7.84 -13.68 -7.44
N PRO A 319 -9.14 -14.01 -7.46
CA PRO A 319 -9.85 -14.40 -6.23
C PRO A 319 -9.27 -15.65 -5.57
N GLU A 320 -9.12 -16.75 -6.28
CA GLU A 320 -8.73 -18.01 -5.65
C GLU A 320 -7.23 -18.06 -5.27
N ALA A 321 -6.36 -17.54 -6.14
CA ALA A 321 -4.93 -17.52 -5.85
C ALA A 321 -4.60 -16.47 -4.78
N GLY A 322 -5.29 -15.33 -4.78
CA GLY A 322 -5.16 -14.31 -3.75
C GLY A 322 -5.60 -14.82 -2.37
N GLN A 323 -6.74 -15.50 -2.28
CA GLN A 323 -7.20 -16.13 -1.02
C GLN A 323 -6.18 -17.11 -0.46
N ARG A 324 -5.65 -18.01 -1.32
CA ARG A 324 -4.60 -18.96 -0.91
C ARG A 324 -3.32 -18.26 -0.46
N TRP A 325 -2.95 -17.19 -1.13
CA TRP A 325 -1.75 -16.42 -0.79
C TRP A 325 -1.90 -15.70 0.56
N ILE A 326 -3.04 -15.03 0.81
CA ILE A 326 -3.34 -14.42 2.13
C ILE A 326 -3.30 -15.47 3.24
N ALA A 327 -3.97 -16.62 3.05
CA ALA A 327 -3.95 -17.72 4.03
C ALA A 327 -2.53 -18.26 4.28
N GLN A 328 -1.69 -18.32 3.25
CA GLN A 328 -0.29 -18.73 3.38
C GLN A 328 0.52 -17.73 4.20
N MET A 329 0.35 -16.41 3.96
CA MET A 329 1.00 -15.37 4.74
C MET A 329 0.59 -15.42 6.21
N GLN A 330 -0.71 -15.55 6.50
CA GLN A 330 -1.21 -15.73 7.87
C GLN A 330 -0.61 -16.97 8.56
N ALA A 331 -0.49 -18.08 7.83
CA ALA A 331 0.15 -19.30 8.35
C ALA A 331 1.66 -19.13 8.62
N GLN A 332 2.32 -18.17 8.00
CA GLN A 332 3.73 -17.79 8.24
C GLN A 332 3.87 -16.78 9.38
N GLY A 333 2.77 -16.30 9.95
CA GLY A 333 2.74 -15.36 11.07
C GLY A 333 2.68 -13.90 10.66
N GLU A 334 2.38 -13.60 9.38
CA GLU A 334 2.15 -12.23 8.93
C GLU A 334 0.78 -11.74 9.43
N GLU A 335 0.76 -10.52 9.97
CA GLU A 335 -0.47 -9.85 10.38
C GLU A 335 -1.14 -9.22 9.15
N VAL A 336 -1.90 -10.02 8.42
CA VAL A 336 -2.59 -9.61 7.21
C VAL A 336 -4.04 -10.08 7.21
N GLU A 337 -4.96 -9.19 6.83
CA GLU A 337 -6.38 -9.50 6.63
C GLU A 337 -6.81 -8.99 5.25
N ALA A 338 -7.82 -9.60 4.64
CA ALA A 338 -8.27 -9.17 3.32
C ALA A 338 -9.78 -9.33 3.13
N LEU A 339 -10.35 -8.39 2.34
CA LEU A 339 -11.70 -8.44 1.79
C LEU A 339 -11.60 -8.33 0.27
N PHE A 340 -12.17 -9.28 -0.46
CA PHE A 340 -12.30 -9.26 -1.90
C PHE A 340 -13.77 -9.04 -2.28
N ILE A 341 -14.03 -8.15 -3.23
CA ILE A 341 -15.34 -7.99 -3.85
C ILE A 341 -15.19 -8.37 -5.32
N MET A 342 -16.06 -9.25 -5.78
CA MET A 342 -16.01 -9.88 -7.10
C MET A 342 -17.33 -9.70 -7.84
N ASP A 343 -17.28 -9.82 -9.18
CA ASP A 343 -18.46 -9.98 -10.00
C ASP A 343 -19.26 -11.21 -9.55
N GLY A 344 -20.57 -11.05 -9.43
CA GLY A 344 -21.53 -12.13 -9.21
C GLY A 344 -22.41 -12.35 -10.44
N ALA A 345 -23.46 -13.11 -10.29
CA ALA A 345 -24.42 -13.33 -11.36
C ALA A 345 -25.25 -12.05 -11.64
N GLY A 346 -25.29 -11.61 -12.90
CA GLY A 346 -25.99 -10.40 -13.30
C GLY A 346 -25.26 -9.14 -12.87
N GLU A 347 -25.95 -8.20 -12.20
CA GLU A 347 -25.37 -6.97 -11.64
C GLU A 347 -25.01 -7.09 -10.14
N ALA A 348 -25.11 -8.28 -9.57
CA ALA A 348 -24.80 -8.54 -8.17
C ALA A 348 -23.27 -8.60 -7.95
N PHE A 349 -22.84 -8.31 -6.73
CA PHE A 349 -21.48 -8.56 -6.29
C PHE A 349 -21.47 -9.68 -5.26
N THR A 350 -20.36 -10.41 -5.22
CA THR A 350 -20.09 -11.40 -4.17
C THR A 350 -18.83 -10.99 -3.41
N TYR A 351 -18.63 -11.53 -2.21
CA TYR A 351 -17.44 -11.22 -1.42
C TYR A 351 -16.80 -12.46 -0.82
N TRP A 352 -15.52 -12.35 -0.54
CA TRP A 352 -14.76 -13.20 0.36
C TRP A 352 -13.97 -12.31 1.33
N ALA A 353 -13.92 -12.71 2.59
CA ALA A 353 -13.07 -12.04 3.57
C ALA A 353 -12.41 -13.08 4.48
N THR A 354 -11.26 -12.72 5.05
CA THR A 354 -10.67 -13.49 6.13
C THR A 354 -11.61 -13.52 7.33
N PRO A 355 -11.68 -14.64 8.09
CA PRO A 355 -12.71 -14.80 9.14
C PRO A 355 -12.69 -13.71 10.22
N SER A 356 -11.51 -13.24 10.61
CA SER A 356 -11.34 -12.17 11.59
C SER A 356 -11.89 -10.85 11.08
N LEU A 357 -11.60 -10.50 9.82
CA LEU A 357 -12.08 -9.28 9.19
C LEU A 357 -13.60 -9.34 8.97
N GLU A 358 -14.12 -10.48 8.48
CA GLU A 358 -15.54 -10.66 8.24
C GLU A 358 -16.40 -10.41 9.49
N ALA A 359 -15.92 -10.85 10.64
CA ALA A 359 -16.62 -10.67 11.92
C ALA A 359 -16.71 -9.20 12.37
N GLN A 360 -15.91 -8.31 11.80
CA GLN A 360 -15.84 -6.87 12.13
C GLN A 360 -16.52 -5.98 11.08
N LEU A 361 -16.87 -6.52 9.90
CA LEU A 361 -17.50 -5.75 8.83
C LEU A 361 -18.93 -5.36 9.18
N GLU A 362 -19.20 -4.06 9.12
CA GLU A 362 -20.54 -3.50 9.22
C GLU A 362 -21.04 -3.22 7.79
N TRP A 363 -21.79 -4.16 7.23
CA TRP A 363 -22.35 -4.05 5.90
C TRP A 363 -23.43 -2.95 5.83
N LEU A 364 -23.29 -2.00 4.90
CA LEU A 364 -24.33 -1.02 4.57
C LEU A 364 -25.30 -1.61 3.53
N GLU A 365 -24.77 -2.37 2.58
CA GLU A 365 -25.50 -3.22 1.66
C GLU A 365 -24.92 -4.62 1.71
N PRO A 366 -25.65 -5.63 2.25
CA PRO A 366 -25.17 -7.00 2.33
C PRO A 366 -24.86 -7.59 0.95
N LEU A 367 -23.80 -8.38 0.87
CA LEU A 367 -23.40 -9.13 -0.32
C LEU A 367 -23.51 -10.63 -0.05
N ASP A 368 -23.68 -11.41 -1.10
CA ASP A 368 -23.59 -12.87 -1.03
C ASP A 368 -22.13 -13.32 -0.93
N LYS A 369 -21.86 -14.39 -0.18
CA LYS A 369 -20.53 -14.98 -0.12
C LYS A 369 -20.16 -15.58 -1.47
N TYR A 370 -18.91 -15.39 -1.85
CA TYR A 370 -18.33 -16.02 -3.03
C TYR A 370 -18.30 -17.54 -2.86
N ASP A 371 -18.89 -18.24 -3.82
CA ASP A 371 -18.83 -19.70 -3.95
C ASP A 371 -18.10 -20.05 -5.26
N PRO A 372 -16.86 -20.56 -5.18
CA PRO A 372 -16.07 -20.89 -6.37
C PRO A 372 -16.68 -22.02 -7.21
N THR A 373 -17.66 -22.76 -6.68
CA THR A 373 -18.33 -23.84 -7.41
C THR A 373 -19.44 -23.34 -8.34
N LEU A 374 -19.84 -22.06 -8.22
CA LEU A 374 -20.89 -21.42 -9.02
C LEU A 374 -20.35 -20.59 -10.20
N VAL A 375 -19.04 -20.51 -10.38
CA VAL A 375 -18.40 -19.79 -11.50
C VAL A 375 -18.20 -20.80 -12.63
N GLU A 376 -19.04 -20.70 -13.69
CA GLU A 376 -18.89 -21.46 -14.93
C GLU A 376 -17.86 -20.84 -15.89
#